data_1d946422a31b1f3dbe5589a7223ee475
#
_entry.id   1d946422a31b1f3dbe5589a7223ee475
#
_cell.length_a   1.000
_cell.length_b   1.000
_cell.length_c   1.000
_cell.angle_alpha   90.00
_cell.angle_beta   90.00
_cell.angle_gamma   90.00
#
_symmetry.space_group_name_H-M   'P 1'
#
loop_
_entity.id
_entity.type
_entity.pdbx_description
1 polymer ?
#
loop_
_entity_poly.entity_id
_entity_poly.type
_entity_poly.pdbx_seq_one_letter_code
_entity_poly.pdbx_strand_id
1 'polypeptide(L)'
;MANSRGNILVVFYSRDGSVEALTKAVAERAREAGAEVRLRRVPDIVPPAVMAHVPGWEDRSKRMLAEHGAPTQADTEWANGITFGTPTRFGNTSAELKAFIDGLGSLWFQGKLN
;
A
#
# COMPACT_ATOMS: atom_id res chain seq x y z
N MET A 1 -0.88 -22.97 -1.55
CA MET A 1 0.02 -23.78 -2.34
C MET A 1 1.24 -24.17 -1.58
N ALA A 2 1.63 -25.37 -1.75
CA ALA A 2 2.79 -25.91 -1.03
C ALA A 2 4.08 -25.15 -1.34
N ASN A 3 4.13 -24.45 -2.47
CA ASN A 3 5.34 -23.76 -2.92
C ASN A 3 5.43 -22.31 -2.51
N SER A 4 4.43 -21.81 -1.79
CA SER A 4 4.47 -20.42 -1.33
C SER A 4 5.55 -20.25 -0.27
N ARG A 5 6.36 -19.21 -0.41
CA ARG A 5 7.38 -18.84 0.56
C ARG A 5 6.87 -17.86 1.60
N GLY A 6 5.59 -17.67 1.63
CA GLY A 6 4.92 -16.80 2.56
C GLY A 6 4.04 -15.80 1.86
N ASN A 7 3.28 -15.09 2.67
CA ASN A 7 2.33 -14.09 2.20
C ASN A 7 2.91 -12.71 2.43
N ILE A 8 3.07 -11.94 1.36
CA ILE A 8 3.65 -10.59 1.41
C ILE A 8 2.59 -9.58 1.04
N LEU A 9 2.37 -8.63 1.92
CA LEU A 9 1.51 -7.48 1.64
C LEU A 9 2.39 -6.29 1.30
N VAL A 10 2.17 -5.68 0.13
CA VAL A 10 2.87 -4.47 -0.27
C VAL A 10 1.85 -3.34 -0.22
N VAL A 11 2.06 -2.38 0.68
CA VAL A 11 1.18 -1.24 0.88
C VAL A 11 1.92 0.01 0.45
N PHE A 12 1.32 0.80 -0.43
CA PHE A 12 1.98 1.99 -0.93
C PHE A 12 1.02 3.18 -1.05
N TYR A 13 1.62 4.37 -1.07
CA TYR A 13 0.96 5.58 -1.51
C TYR A 13 1.75 6.19 -2.65
N SER A 14 1.06 6.64 -3.69
CA SER A 14 1.68 7.28 -4.84
C SER A 14 0.72 8.30 -5.41
N ARG A 15 1.21 9.50 -5.74
CA ARG A 15 0.42 10.54 -6.41
C ARG A 15 0.59 10.50 -7.91
N ASP A 16 1.83 10.43 -8.36
CA ASP A 16 2.17 10.55 -9.78
C ASP A 16 2.45 9.21 -10.45
N GLY A 17 2.52 8.13 -9.68
CA GLY A 17 2.76 6.80 -10.21
C GLY A 17 4.18 6.29 -10.06
N SER A 18 5.13 7.10 -9.57
CA SER A 18 6.52 6.64 -9.47
C SER A 18 6.69 5.60 -8.36
N VAL A 19 6.07 5.80 -7.19
CA VAL A 19 6.11 4.79 -6.12
C VAL A 19 5.32 3.57 -6.54
N GLU A 20 4.20 3.75 -7.26
CA GLU A 20 3.45 2.61 -7.81
C GLU A 20 4.33 1.74 -8.69
N ALA A 21 5.08 2.33 -9.62
CA ALA A 21 5.95 1.57 -10.52
C ALA A 21 7.00 0.79 -9.74
N LEU A 22 7.59 1.41 -8.72
CA LEU A 22 8.60 0.77 -7.90
C LEU A 22 8.02 -0.41 -7.12
N THR A 23 6.86 -0.22 -6.49
CA THR A 23 6.24 -1.29 -5.70
C THR A 23 5.73 -2.43 -6.57
N LYS A 24 5.29 -2.14 -7.79
CA LYS A 24 4.93 -3.20 -8.74
C LYS A 24 6.15 -4.08 -9.06
N ALA A 25 7.32 -3.47 -9.24
CA ALA A 25 8.55 -4.22 -9.47
C ALA A 25 8.92 -5.08 -8.27
N VAL A 26 8.78 -4.55 -7.05
CA VAL A 26 9.01 -5.32 -5.83
C VAL A 26 8.05 -6.51 -5.74
N ALA A 27 6.76 -6.29 -6.02
CA ALA A 27 5.75 -7.34 -6.00
C ALA A 27 6.07 -8.45 -7.00
N GLU A 28 6.49 -8.09 -8.22
CA GLU A 28 6.85 -9.07 -9.24
C GLU A 28 8.03 -9.93 -8.81
N ARG A 29 9.07 -9.29 -8.24
CA ARG A 29 10.24 -10.06 -7.76
C ARG A 29 9.87 -11.00 -6.64
N ALA A 30 9.00 -10.58 -5.73
CA ALA A 30 8.57 -11.46 -4.64
C ALA A 30 7.78 -12.66 -5.18
N ARG A 31 6.92 -12.44 -6.19
CA ARG A 31 6.17 -13.54 -6.82
C ARG A 31 7.10 -14.50 -7.53
N GLU A 32 8.11 -14.00 -8.23
CA GLU A 32 9.11 -14.84 -8.88
C GLU A 32 9.86 -15.73 -7.87
N ALA A 33 10.04 -15.23 -6.65
CA ALA A 33 10.70 -15.99 -5.58
C ALA A 33 9.75 -16.97 -4.88
N GLY A 34 8.49 -17.05 -5.30
CA GLY A 34 7.53 -18.02 -4.78
C GLY A 34 6.57 -17.48 -3.73
N ALA A 35 6.58 -16.19 -3.45
CA ALA A 35 5.65 -15.61 -2.47
C ALA A 35 4.27 -15.35 -3.08
N GLU A 36 3.25 -15.44 -2.22
CA GLU A 36 1.94 -14.87 -2.53
C GLU A 36 1.98 -13.39 -2.21
N VAL A 37 1.52 -12.52 -3.11
CA VAL A 37 1.65 -11.07 -2.94
C VAL A 37 0.30 -10.40 -3.15
N ARG A 38 -0.05 -9.51 -2.21
CA ARG A 38 -1.15 -8.56 -2.37
C ARG A 38 -0.56 -7.16 -2.42
N LEU A 39 -0.89 -6.42 -3.47
CA LEU A 39 -0.43 -5.06 -3.66
C LEU A 39 -1.63 -4.13 -3.45
N ARG A 40 -1.52 -3.22 -2.48
CA ARG A 40 -2.63 -2.35 -2.09
C ARG A 40 -2.18 -0.90 -2.03
N ARG A 41 -3.06 0.00 -2.45
CA ARG A 41 -2.78 1.43 -2.41
C ARG A 41 -3.65 2.10 -1.36
N VAL A 42 -3.03 2.86 -0.43
CA VAL A 42 -3.80 3.62 0.56
C VAL A 42 -4.51 4.80 -0.13
N PRO A 43 -5.75 5.12 0.30
CA PRO A 43 -6.50 6.23 -0.29
C PRO A 43 -5.87 7.57 0.03
N ASP A 44 -6.16 8.56 -0.84
CA ASP A 44 -5.80 9.94 -0.56
C ASP A 44 -6.64 10.47 0.60
N ILE A 45 -6.03 11.31 1.43
CA ILE A 45 -6.73 11.94 2.55
C ILE A 45 -7.16 13.38 2.26
N VAL A 46 -6.76 13.92 1.10
CA VAL A 46 -7.17 15.27 0.70
C VAL A 46 -8.53 15.24 0.02
N PRO A 47 -9.35 16.30 0.18
CA PRO A 47 -10.64 16.37 -0.49
C PRO A 47 -10.50 16.39 -2.01
N PRO A 48 -11.48 15.84 -2.76
CA PRO A 48 -11.45 15.88 -4.22
C PRO A 48 -11.30 17.28 -4.81
N ALA A 49 -11.86 18.29 -4.15
CA ALA A 49 -11.73 19.69 -4.61
C ALA A 49 -10.28 20.15 -4.62
N VAL A 50 -9.47 19.67 -3.66
CA VAL A 50 -8.03 19.99 -3.63
C VAL A 50 -7.30 19.24 -4.73
N MET A 51 -7.64 17.97 -4.94
CA MET A 51 -7.03 17.16 -5.98
C MET A 51 -7.27 17.73 -7.38
N ALA A 52 -8.40 18.39 -7.57
CA ALA A 52 -8.77 18.98 -8.86
C ALA A 52 -7.82 20.10 -9.28
N HIS A 53 -7.07 20.70 -8.36
CA HIS A 53 -6.08 21.75 -8.69
C HIS A 53 -4.81 21.19 -9.35
N VAL A 54 -4.59 19.87 -9.30
CA VAL A 54 -3.43 19.24 -9.93
C VAL A 54 -3.93 18.34 -11.05
N PRO A 55 -3.68 18.70 -12.33
CA PRO A 55 -4.20 17.92 -13.45
C PRO A 55 -3.79 16.45 -13.37
N GLY A 56 -4.78 15.58 -13.51
CA GLY A 56 -4.58 14.15 -13.55
C GLY A 56 -4.46 13.45 -12.20
N TRP A 57 -4.37 14.19 -11.09
CA TRP A 57 -4.21 13.55 -9.77
C TRP A 57 -5.42 12.69 -9.42
N GLU A 58 -6.63 13.25 -9.54
CA GLU A 58 -7.84 12.53 -9.18
C GLU A 58 -8.03 11.28 -10.06
N ASP A 59 -7.80 11.40 -11.36
CA ASP A 59 -7.92 10.28 -12.28
C ASP A 59 -6.90 9.18 -11.98
N ARG A 60 -5.67 9.56 -11.68
CA ARG A 60 -4.63 8.59 -11.31
C ARG A 60 -4.98 7.89 -10.00
N SER A 61 -5.51 8.62 -9.02
CA SER A 61 -5.94 8.04 -7.76
C SER A 61 -7.04 7.01 -7.97
N LYS A 62 -8.06 7.35 -8.76
CA LYS A 62 -9.15 6.42 -9.07
C LYS A 62 -8.65 5.17 -9.79
N ARG A 63 -7.74 5.34 -10.75
CA ARG A 63 -7.17 4.21 -11.47
C ARG A 63 -6.40 3.28 -10.54
N MET A 64 -5.54 3.86 -9.69
CA MET A 64 -4.72 3.06 -8.79
C MET A 64 -5.57 2.32 -7.75
N LEU A 65 -6.61 2.96 -7.23
CA LEU A 65 -7.50 2.31 -6.27
C LEU A 65 -8.34 1.22 -6.93
N ALA A 66 -8.75 1.41 -8.18
CA ALA A 66 -9.48 0.39 -8.93
C ALA A 66 -8.59 -0.81 -9.26
N GLU A 67 -7.34 -0.55 -9.60
CA GLU A 67 -6.41 -1.61 -10.00
C GLU A 67 -5.89 -2.41 -8.79
N HIS A 68 -5.52 -1.74 -7.71
CA HIS A 68 -4.85 -2.38 -6.58
C HIS A 68 -5.74 -2.58 -5.36
N GLY A 69 -6.76 -1.77 -5.20
CA GLY A 69 -7.60 -1.78 -4.01
C GLY A 69 -6.93 -1.13 -2.81
N ALA A 70 -7.75 -0.71 -1.85
CA ALA A 70 -7.27 -0.18 -0.57
C ALA A 70 -6.92 -1.34 0.37
N PRO A 71 -5.91 -1.16 1.24
CA PRO A 71 -5.56 -2.21 2.21
C PRO A 71 -6.64 -2.35 3.27
N THR A 72 -6.81 -3.59 3.75
CA THR A 72 -7.77 -3.90 4.81
C THR A 72 -7.05 -4.57 5.98
N GLN A 73 -7.74 -4.67 7.12
CA GLN A 73 -7.21 -5.43 8.24
C GLN A 73 -7.02 -6.90 7.87
N ALA A 74 -7.92 -7.44 7.06
CA ALA A 74 -7.80 -8.83 6.62
C ALA A 74 -6.52 -9.06 5.81
N ASP A 75 -6.13 -8.08 4.98
CA ASP A 75 -4.85 -8.17 4.25
C ASP A 75 -3.68 -8.24 5.22
N THR A 76 -3.70 -7.43 6.27
CA THR A 76 -2.63 -7.39 7.26
C THR A 76 -2.54 -8.69 8.05
N GLU A 77 -3.69 -9.25 8.45
CA GLU A 77 -3.71 -10.53 9.18
C GLU A 77 -3.25 -11.69 8.30
N TRP A 78 -3.55 -11.62 7.00
CA TRP A 78 -3.11 -12.62 6.04
C TRP A 78 -1.60 -12.63 5.85
N ALA A 79 -0.94 -11.48 5.99
CA ALA A 79 0.46 -11.32 5.62
C ALA A 79 1.42 -11.88 6.66
N ASN A 80 2.49 -12.51 6.18
CA ASN A 80 3.64 -12.88 7.01
C ASN A 80 4.68 -11.75 7.04
N GLY A 81 4.70 -10.91 5.99
CA GLY A 81 5.58 -9.76 5.91
C GLY A 81 4.88 -8.62 5.21
N ILE A 82 5.25 -7.39 5.56
CA ILE A 82 4.67 -6.18 4.98
C ILE A 82 5.79 -5.28 4.48
N THR A 83 5.65 -4.80 3.24
CA THR A 83 6.55 -3.82 2.66
C THR A 83 5.78 -2.53 2.42
N PHE A 84 6.38 -1.40 2.79
CA PHE A 84 5.74 -0.10 2.62
C PHE A 84 6.47 0.70 1.56
N GLY A 85 5.70 1.31 0.64
CA GLY A 85 6.22 2.24 -0.35
C GLY A 85 5.62 3.62 -0.12
N THR A 86 6.47 4.65 0.01
CA THR A 86 6.01 6.01 0.28
C THR A 86 6.85 7.03 -0.46
N PRO A 87 6.23 8.11 -1.01
CA PRO A 87 7.01 9.26 -1.41
C PRO A 87 7.50 10.00 -0.17
N THR A 88 8.56 10.79 -0.35
CA THR A 88 9.10 11.60 0.74
C THR A 88 8.26 12.88 0.88
N ARG A 89 7.94 13.24 2.13
CA ARG A 89 7.31 14.52 2.48
C ARG A 89 8.13 15.13 3.60
N PHE A 90 8.96 16.14 3.24
CA PHE A 90 9.88 16.79 4.19
C PHE A 90 10.77 15.75 4.90
N GLY A 91 11.22 14.73 4.15
CA GLY A 91 12.07 13.69 4.69
C GLY A 91 11.35 12.63 5.52
N ASN A 92 10.02 12.59 5.47
CA ASN A 92 9.22 11.68 6.28
C ASN A 92 8.21 10.91 5.42
N THR A 93 7.57 9.93 6.01
CA THR A 93 6.49 9.14 5.41
C THR A 93 5.31 10.05 5.08
N SER A 94 4.59 9.74 3.98
CA SER A 94 3.37 10.47 3.65
C SER A 94 2.31 10.29 4.74
N ALA A 95 1.45 11.29 4.90
CA ALA A 95 0.37 11.23 5.87
C ALA A 95 -0.60 10.09 5.57
N GLU A 96 -0.84 9.83 4.29
CA GLU A 96 -1.73 8.75 3.84
C GLU A 96 -1.24 7.39 4.34
N LEU A 97 0.04 7.10 4.14
CA LEU A 97 0.60 5.83 4.59
C LEU A 97 0.67 5.76 6.11
N LYS A 98 1.03 6.87 6.76
CA LYS A 98 1.08 6.93 8.23
C LYS A 98 -0.29 6.68 8.83
N ALA A 99 -1.36 7.19 8.21
CA ALA A 99 -2.72 6.94 8.69
C ALA A 99 -3.05 5.44 8.65
N PHE A 100 -2.64 4.74 7.60
CA PHE A 100 -2.82 3.28 7.56
C PHE A 100 -2.04 2.59 8.68
N ILE A 101 -0.79 2.96 8.87
CA ILE A 101 0.06 2.35 9.91
C ILE A 101 -0.55 2.57 11.29
N ASP A 102 -0.98 3.79 11.56
CA ASP A 102 -1.60 4.13 12.86
C ASP A 102 -2.90 3.35 13.06
N GLY A 103 -3.61 3.03 11.99
CA GLY A 103 -4.84 2.23 12.04
C GLY A 103 -4.63 0.76 12.42
N LEU A 104 -3.39 0.29 12.49
CA LEU A 104 -3.09 -1.10 12.84
C LEU A 104 -3.04 -1.33 14.36
N GLY A 105 -3.31 -0.31 15.17
CA GLY A 105 -3.18 -0.40 16.62
C GLY A 105 -3.97 -1.53 17.24
N SER A 106 -5.20 -1.77 16.78
CA SER A 106 -6.03 -2.86 17.33
C SER A 106 -5.43 -4.23 17.06
N LEU A 107 -4.82 -4.43 15.89
CA LEU A 107 -4.15 -5.69 15.57
C LEU A 107 -2.91 -5.90 16.44
N TRP A 108 -2.18 -4.82 16.71
CA TRP A 108 -1.01 -4.90 17.56
C TRP A 108 -1.40 -5.30 18.99
N PHE A 109 -2.48 -4.70 19.54
CA PHE A 109 -2.98 -5.06 20.86
C PHE A 109 -3.46 -6.51 20.92
N GLN A 110 -3.92 -7.06 19.81
CA GLN A 110 -4.35 -8.46 19.74
C GLN A 110 -3.18 -9.42 19.50
N GLY A 111 -1.96 -8.92 19.36
CA GLY A 111 -0.79 -9.74 19.11
C GLY A 111 -0.68 -10.29 17.71
N LYS A 112 -1.45 -9.78 16.76
CA LYS A 112 -1.50 -10.30 15.40
C LYS A 112 -0.38 -9.78 14.50
N LEU A 113 0.40 -8.81 14.98
CA LEU A 113 1.52 -8.23 14.23
C LEU A 113 2.88 -8.64 14.77
N ASN A 114 2.92 -9.55 15.69
CA ASN A 114 4.19 -10.02 16.29
C ASN A 114 4.90 -11.02 15.39
#